data_d6570c89b0f8a19fbb027d50865d4b9c
#
_entry.id   d6570c89b0f8a19fbb027d50865d4b9c
#
_cell.length_a   1.000
_cell.length_b   1.000
_cell.length_c   1.000
_cell.angle_alpha   90.00
_cell.angle_beta   90.00
_cell.angle_gamma   90.00
#
_symmetry.space_group_name_H-M   'P 1'
#
loop_
_entity.id
_entity.type
_entity.pdbx_description
1 polymer ?
#
loop_
_entity_poly.entity_id
_entity_poly.type
_entity_poly.pdbx_seq_one_letter_code
_entity_poly.pdbx_strand_id
1 'polypeptide(L)'
;MPAPGLFLIGGERGWVAPFAPLMATFQTLPGFREFYPEDFARRNHIFRLWRQTAGNYGFAEYDAPVLEPLELYKTKSGDEIEAQLFSFTDKGGREVALRPEMTPTVCRLVGAKASSLKRPIKWFSIAEFYRYERMQKGRGRCFFQFNADIFGEPGPEAEIELIALLTQCLCSFGLTDQDFYVRLSDRNLWFYYLEALGLDEPRIRAVLGAVDKFEKMGDDAFKSYAEQFGELPADLKAKVLAFLQIKSLAALEAVLAPIGGEKLTARLGDWRKLLGGLAAMGLERFVEVDLGVVRGLAYYTGFVFEAFDRKGELRALAGGGRYDDLVQKLGGPALPAVGFAIGDMTFALLLEQRGLMPTFVQAPDVYCVIGGEAERMAAFGNIQAIRATGYRVEYPLKDVAFGKQLKAASDSGAKLALIYGAEELAKGVVKIRDLGDRTESEVPSAQVVMAVRDYFTS
;
A
#
# COMPACT_ATOMS: atom_id res chain seq x y z
N MET A 1 -29.37 -48.76 11.97
CA MET A 1 -30.48 -49.32 12.78
C MET A 1 -29.99 -49.47 14.20
N PRO A 2 -30.71 -49.00 15.25
CA PRO A 2 -32.13 -48.81 15.35
C PRO A 2 -32.55 -47.36 15.68
N ALA A 3 -33.83 -47.06 15.52
CA ALA A 3 -34.52 -45.81 15.85
C ALA A 3 -34.71 -45.62 17.35
N PRO A 4 -34.77 -44.40 17.88
CA PRO A 4 -35.23 -44.15 19.25
C PRO A 4 -36.74 -44.00 19.30
N GLY A 5 -37.33 -44.64 20.31
CA GLY A 5 -38.77 -44.76 20.60
C GLY A 5 -39.42 -43.45 21.04
N LEU A 6 -40.70 -43.39 20.69
CA LEU A 6 -41.69 -42.42 21.13
C LEU A 6 -42.04 -42.66 22.61
N PHE A 7 -41.98 -41.61 23.45
CA PHE A 7 -42.70 -41.55 24.71
C PHE A 7 -43.72 -40.39 24.65
N LEU A 8 -45.00 -40.76 24.63
CA LEU A 8 -46.13 -39.88 24.87
C LEU A 8 -46.32 -39.70 26.37
N ILE A 9 -46.28 -38.48 26.89
CA ILE A 9 -46.99 -38.09 28.11
C ILE A 9 -47.63 -36.72 27.84
N GLY A 10 -48.95 -36.67 28.06
CA GLY A 10 -49.83 -35.54 27.79
C GLY A 10 -49.64 -34.38 28.79
N GLY A 11 -50.03 -33.18 28.35
CA GLY A 11 -50.12 -31.97 29.17
C GLY A 11 -50.14 -30.73 28.28
N GLU A 12 -51.30 -30.17 28.06
CA GLU A 12 -51.54 -28.90 27.35
C GLU A 12 -50.74 -27.75 27.97
N ARG A 13 -49.72 -27.30 27.30
CA ARG A 13 -49.23 -25.89 27.30
C ARG A 13 -48.47 -25.68 26.01
N GLY A 14 -48.93 -24.70 25.22
CA GLY A 14 -48.32 -24.33 23.95
C GLY A 14 -46.84 -24.03 24.09
N TRP A 15 -46.01 -24.88 23.51
CA TRP A 15 -44.60 -24.60 23.27
C TRP A 15 -44.50 -23.73 22.02
N VAL A 16 -44.32 -22.43 22.25
CA VAL A 16 -43.71 -21.59 21.24
C VAL A 16 -42.26 -22.07 21.19
N ALA A 17 -41.93 -22.84 20.18
CA ALA A 17 -40.54 -23.14 19.88
C ALA A 17 -39.77 -21.80 19.72
N PRO A 18 -38.67 -21.60 20.44
CA PRO A 18 -37.85 -20.42 20.14
C PRO A 18 -37.38 -20.57 18.69
N PHE A 19 -37.83 -19.68 17.80
CA PHE A 19 -37.19 -19.44 16.55
C PHE A 19 -35.75 -19.00 16.90
N ALA A 20 -34.83 -19.95 16.96
CA ALA A 20 -33.45 -19.65 16.80
C ALA A 20 -33.25 -19.15 15.35
N PRO A 21 -32.91 -17.92 15.11
CA PRO A 21 -32.50 -17.51 13.78
C PRO A 21 -31.17 -18.20 13.52
N LEU A 22 -31.19 -19.32 12.83
CA LEU A 22 -30.02 -19.83 12.11
C LEU A 22 -29.82 -18.92 10.90
N MET A 23 -29.48 -17.66 11.15
CA MET A 23 -28.68 -16.88 10.22
C MET A 23 -27.28 -17.45 10.37
N ALA A 24 -26.90 -18.35 9.48
CA ALA A 24 -25.48 -18.60 9.21
C ALA A 24 -24.90 -17.25 8.84
N THR A 25 -24.28 -16.56 9.79
CA THR A 25 -23.55 -15.32 9.54
C THR A 25 -22.37 -15.72 8.67
N PHE A 26 -22.44 -15.40 7.38
CA PHE A 26 -21.29 -15.53 6.50
C PHE A 26 -20.18 -14.66 7.06
N GLN A 27 -19.04 -15.26 7.36
CA GLN A 27 -17.88 -14.58 7.89
C GLN A 27 -16.87 -14.36 6.76
N THR A 28 -16.16 -13.25 6.83
CA THR A 28 -15.03 -12.99 5.95
C THR A 28 -13.96 -14.07 6.10
N LEU A 29 -13.35 -14.47 5.01
CA LEU A 29 -12.26 -15.46 5.04
C LEU A 29 -11.08 -14.94 5.88
N PRO A 30 -10.41 -15.81 6.64
CA PRO A 30 -9.25 -15.41 7.46
C PRO A 30 -8.15 -14.74 6.64
N GLY A 31 -7.74 -13.54 7.07
CA GLY A 31 -6.71 -12.74 6.40
C GLY A 31 -7.23 -11.82 5.29
N PHE A 32 -8.54 -11.81 5.05
CA PHE A 32 -9.22 -10.84 4.18
C PHE A 32 -9.84 -9.73 5.04
N ARG A 33 -9.82 -8.51 4.53
CA ARG A 33 -10.31 -7.33 5.26
C ARG A 33 -11.58 -6.80 4.63
N GLU A 34 -12.52 -6.41 5.46
CA GLU A 34 -13.67 -5.58 5.08
C GLU A 34 -13.36 -4.12 5.43
N PHE A 35 -13.87 -3.21 4.62
CA PHE A 35 -13.66 -1.77 4.81
C PHE A 35 -15.01 -1.10 5.00
N TYR A 36 -15.40 -0.88 6.23
CA TYR A 36 -16.53 -0.03 6.53
C TYR A 36 -16.23 1.43 6.14
N PRO A 37 -17.23 2.32 6.02
CA PRO A 37 -17.03 3.66 5.45
C PRO A 37 -15.86 4.44 6.04
N GLU A 38 -15.64 4.36 7.34
CA GLU A 38 -14.53 5.04 8.01
C GLU A 38 -13.17 4.43 7.64
N ASP A 39 -13.06 3.09 7.69
CA ASP A 39 -11.84 2.36 7.32
C ASP A 39 -11.52 2.57 5.83
N PHE A 40 -12.58 2.59 5.00
CA PHE A 40 -12.45 2.90 3.58
C PHE A 40 -11.93 4.32 3.35
N ALA A 41 -12.39 5.30 4.11
CA ALA A 41 -11.92 6.68 4.04
C ALA A 41 -10.44 6.82 4.45
N ARG A 42 -10.01 6.11 5.51
CA ARG A 42 -8.61 6.02 5.93
C ARG A 42 -7.72 5.46 4.82
N ARG A 43 -8.12 4.33 4.23
CA ARG A 43 -7.41 3.73 3.09
C ARG A 43 -7.33 4.68 1.90
N ASN A 44 -8.45 5.30 1.54
CA ASN A 44 -8.49 6.24 0.41
C ASN A 44 -7.64 7.49 0.64
N HIS A 45 -7.50 7.94 1.89
CA HIS A 45 -6.58 9.04 2.23
C HIS A 45 -5.14 8.65 1.89
N ILE A 46 -4.71 7.44 2.25
CA ILE A 46 -3.37 6.93 1.89
C ILE A 46 -3.21 6.90 0.36
N PHE A 47 -4.16 6.29 -0.35
CA PHE A 47 -4.08 6.14 -1.81
C PHE A 47 -4.09 7.48 -2.54
N ARG A 48 -4.85 8.45 -2.05
CA ARG A 48 -4.90 9.81 -2.63
C ARG A 48 -3.54 10.50 -2.54
N LEU A 49 -2.89 10.47 -1.39
CA LEU A 49 -1.58 11.09 -1.20
C LEU A 49 -0.49 10.37 -2.01
N TRP A 50 -0.52 9.04 -2.09
CA TRP A 50 0.39 8.29 -2.94
C TRP A 50 0.24 8.64 -4.42
N ARG A 51 -1.02 8.73 -4.94
CA ARG A 51 -1.29 9.16 -6.31
C ARG A 51 -0.78 10.56 -6.59
N GLN A 52 -1.07 11.49 -5.67
CA GLN A 52 -0.62 12.87 -5.80
C GLN A 52 0.92 12.94 -5.85
N THR A 53 1.59 12.24 -4.96
CA THR A 53 3.06 12.22 -4.91
C THR A 53 3.64 11.61 -6.18
N ALA A 54 3.14 10.46 -6.64
CA ALA A 54 3.59 9.84 -7.89
C ALA A 54 3.38 10.76 -9.10
N GLY A 55 2.24 11.44 -9.17
CA GLY A 55 1.95 12.45 -10.21
C GLY A 55 2.95 13.60 -10.21
N ASN A 56 3.35 14.10 -9.03
CA ASN A 56 4.36 15.16 -8.89
C ASN A 56 5.75 14.72 -9.41
N TYR A 57 6.04 13.42 -9.38
CA TYR A 57 7.27 12.83 -9.94
C TYR A 57 7.13 12.42 -11.42
N GLY A 58 5.97 12.70 -12.05
CA GLY A 58 5.73 12.40 -13.46
C GLY A 58 5.49 10.92 -13.76
N PHE A 59 5.06 10.12 -12.78
CA PHE A 59 4.67 8.73 -13.00
C PHE A 59 3.23 8.65 -13.51
N ALA A 60 2.98 7.77 -14.48
CA ALA A 60 1.64 7.47 -14.99
C ALA A 60 1.03 6.26 -14.26
N GLU A 61 -0.23 6.38 -13.83
CA GLU A 61 -0.96 5.28 -13.18
C GLU A 61 -1.37 4.23 -14.21
N TYR A 62 -1.20 2.95 -13.88
CA TYR A 62 -1.68 1.81 -14.65
C TYR A 62 -2.32 0.77 -13.74
N ASP A 63 -3.07 -0.15 -14.32
CA ASP A 63 -3.57 -1.35 -13.65
C ASP A 63 -3.51 -2.54 -14.60
N ALA A 64 -3.71 -3.73 -14.05
CA ALA A 64 -3.66 -5.01 -14.76
C ALA A 64 -4.66 -6.00 -14.15
N PRO A 65 -5.01 -7.09 -14.84
CA PRO A 65 -5.88 -8.12 -14.28
C PRO A 65 -5.37 -8.67 -12.95
N VAL A 66 -6.30 -8.92 -12.03
CA VAL A 66 -6.01 -9.58 -10.75
C VAL A 66 -5.65 -11.05 -10.96
N LEU A 67 -6.24 -11.68 -11.99
CA LEU A 67 -6.05 -13.08 -12.36
C LEU A 67 -5.11 -13.17 -13.57
N GLU A 68 -4.02 -13.90 -13.42
CA GLU A 68 -3.00 -14.09 -14.45
C GLU A 68 -2.69 -15.59 -14.65
N PRO A 69 -2.08 -15.98 -15.77
CA PRO A 69 -1.55 -17.32 -15.92
C PRO A 69 -0.56 -17.67 -14.81
N LEU A 70 -0.72 -18.84 -14.19
CA LEU A 70 0.14 -19.30 -13.09
C LEU A 70 1.63 -19.29 -13.48
N GLU A 71 1.95 -19.61 -14.74
CA GLU A 71 3.30 -19.66 -15.30
C GLU A 71 4.04 -18.32 -15.17
N LEU A 72 3.34 -17.19 -15.23
CA LEU A 72 3.92 -15.86 -15.06
C LEU A 72 4.67 -15.72 -13.72
N TYR A 73 4.17 -16.35 -12.67
CA TYR A 73 4.74 -16.30 -11.32
C TYR A 73 5.73 -17.42 -11.03
N LYS A 74 5.51 -18.64 -11.55
CA LYS A 74 6.41 -19.78 -11.38
C LYS A 74 7.80 -19.52 -11.93
N THR A 75 7.86 -18.87 -13.08
CA THR A 75 9.11 -18.72 -13.83
C THR A 75 10.16 -17.91 -13.07
N LYS A 76 9.79 -17.05 -12.08
CA LYS A 76 10.71 -16.00 -11.59
C LYS A 76 10.60 -15.59 -10.11
N SER A 77 9.55 -15.99 -9.41
CA SER A 77 9.31 -15.45 -8.05
C SER A 77 10.01 -16.22 -6.93
N GLY A 78 10.66 -17.35 -7.24
CA GLY A 78 11.28 -18.23 -6.25
C GLY A 78 10.28 -19.13 -5.51
N ASP A 79 10.78 -20.23 -4.93
CA ASP A 79 9.98 -21.27 -4.27
C ASP A 79 9.08 -20.73 -3.15
N GLU A 80 9.51 -19.69 -2.47
CA GLU A 80 8.75 -19.07 -1.36
C GLU A 80 7.43 -18.45 -1.85
N ILE A 81 7.44 -17.73 -2.96
CA ILE A 81 6.22 -17.11 -3.53
C ILE A 81 5.31 -18.18 -4.11
N GLU A 82 5.87 -19.21 -4.76
CA GLU A 82 5.08 -20.30 -5.32
C GLU A 82 4.24 -21.00 -4.24
N ALA A 83 4.80 -21.25 -3.07
CA ALA A 83 4.10 -21.82 -1.92
C ALA A 83 2.97 -20.94 -1.35
N GLN A 84 2.96 -19.65 -1.69
CA GLN A 84 1.99 -18.66 -1.18
C GLN A 84 0.92 -18.28 -2.23
N LEU A 85 0.91 -18.88 -3.41
CA LEU A 85 -0.04 -18.54 -4.46
C LEU A 85 -1.46 -19.03 -4.14
N PHE A 86 -2.45 -18.17 -4.40
CA PHE A 86 -3.83 -18.62 -4.61
C PHE A 86 -3.98 -19.02 -6.07
N SER A 87 -3.89 -20.30 -6.36
CA SER A 87 -3.96 -20.86 -7.72
C SER A 87 -5.06 -21.89 -7.86
N PHE A 88 -5.63 -21.99 -9.06
CA PHE A 88 -6.67 -22.95 -9.40
C PHE A 88 -6.76 -23.14 -10.92
N THR A 89 -7.43 -24.20 -11.34
CA THR A 89 -7.77 -24.42 -12.75
C THR A 89 -9.09 -23.72 -13.06
N ASP A 90 -9.12 -22.83 -14.05
CA ASP A 90 -10.34 -22.14 -14.47
C ASP A 90 -11.29 -23.08 -15.27
N LYS A 91 -12.50 -22.61 -15.56
CA LYS A 91 -13.48 -23.40 -16.34
C LYS A 91 -13.02 -23.71 -17.77
N GLY A 92 -12.03 -23.02 -18.30
CA GLY A 92 -11.40 -23.25 -19.59
C GLY A 92 -10.22 -24.22 -19.54
N GLY A 93 -9.92 -24.80 -18.37
CA GLY A 93 -8.80 -25.72 -18.17
C GLY A 93 -7.43 -25.05 -18.06
N ARG A 94 -7.38 -23.73 -17.80
CA ARG A 94 -6.13 -22.99 -17.65
C ARG A 94 -5.72 -22.90 -16.20
N GLU A 95 -4.44 -23.16 -15.90
CA GLU A 95 -3.85 -22.90 -14.59
C GLU A 95 -3.66 -21.39 -14.40
N VAL A 96 -4.30 -20.84 -13.40
CA VAL A 96 -4.33 -19.40 -13.10
C VAL A 96 -4.01 -19.14 -11.64
N ALA A 97 -3.55 -17.93 -11.34
CA ALA A 97 -3.31 -17.49 -9.97
C ALA A 97 -3.78 -16.05 -9.76
N LEU A 98 -4.24 -15.75 -8.55
CA LEU A 98 -4.39 -14.37 -8.10
C LEU A 98 -3.00 -13.76 -7.92
N ARG A 99 -2.80 -12.54 -8.43
CA ARG A 99 -1.49 -11.87 -8.41
C ARG A 99 -0.94 -11.71 -6.99
N PRO A 100 0.26 -12.25 -6.68
CA PRO A 100 0.93 -12.07 -5.38
C PRO A 100 1.76 -10.80 -5.31
N GLU A 101 2.15 -10.24 -6.46
CA GLU A 101 2.96 -9.05 -6.67
C GLU A 101 2.70 -8.45 -8.07
N MET A 102 3.17 -7.20 -8.30
CA MET A 102 2.95 -6.52 -9.58
C MET A 102 4.11 -6.70 -10.57
N THR A 103 5.32 -6.92 -10.11
CA THR A 103 6.53 -6.85 -10.93
C THR A 103 6.52 -7.77 -12.17
N PRO A 104 6.15 -9.06 -12.09
CA PRO A 104 6.04 -9.89 -13.31
C PRO A 104 4.97 -9.37 -14.27
N THR A 105 3.85 -8.91 -13.76
CA THR A 105 2.75 -8.37 -14.56
C THR A 105 3.15 -7.10 -15.32
N VAL A 106 3.79 -6.12 -14.64
CA VAL A 106 4.24 -4.89 -15.32
C VAL A 106 5.34 -5.17 -16.34
N CYS A 107 6.25 -6.09 -16.03
CA CYS A 107 7.28 -6.51 -17.00
C CYS A 107 6.66 -7.12 -18.27
N ARG A 108 5.61 -7.95 -18.14
CA ARG A 108 4.83 -8.48 -19.26
C ARG A 108 4.16 -7.37 -20.07
N LEU A 109 3.52 -6.40 -19.39
CA LEU A 109 2.85 -5.26 -20.04
C LEU A 109 3.83 -4.40 -20.83
N VAL A 110 4.95 -4.03 -20.20
CA VAL A 110 6.01 -3.21 -20.82
C VAL A 110 6.67 -3.98 -21.96
N GLY A 111 7.00 -5.26 -21.74
CA GLY A 111 7.61 -6.12 -22.76
C GLY A 111 6.76 -6.23 -24.03
N ALA A 112 5.45 -6.38 -23.88
CA ALA A 112 4.50 -6.46 -24.99
C ALA A 112 4.42 -5.18 -25.86
N LYS A 113 4.77 -4.02 -25.30
CA LYS A 113 4.69 -2.69 -26.00
C LYS A 113 6.02 -1.95 -26.02
N ALA A 114 7.14 -2.59 -25.71
CA ALA A 114 8.44 -1.95 -25.50
C ALA A 114 8.92 -1.09 -26.68
N SER A 115 8.55 -1.45 -27.92
CA SER A 115 8.91 -0.70 -29.13
C SER A 115 8.13 0.60 -29.32
N SER A 116 6.96 0.73 -28.70
CA SER A 116 6.07 1.89 -28.83
C SER A 116 6.09 2.83 -27.61
N LEU A 117 6.67 2.39 -26.49
CA LEU A 117 6.74 3.18 -25.27
C LEU A 117 7.97 4.11 -25.29
N LYS A 118 7.74 5.40 -25.00
CA LYS A 118 8.80 6.39 -24.84
C LYS A 118 9.58 6.12 -23.55
N ARG A 119 10.91 6.11 -23.63
CA ARG A 119 11.82 5.88 -22.48
C ARG A 119 12.35 7.18 -21.89
N PRO A 120 12.67 7.24 -20.58
CA PRO A 120 12.36 6.22 -19.59
C PRO A 120 10.85 6.09 -19.34
N ILE A 121 10.38 4.87 -19.07
CA ILE A 121 8.98 4.58 -18.74
C ILE A 121 8.86 4.68 -17.22
N LYS A 122 8.04 5.60 -16.72
CA LYS A 122 7.79 5.83 -15.29
C LYS A 122 6.33 5.51 -15.00
N TRP A 123 6.06 4.32 -14.46
CA TRP A 123 4.70 3.86 -14.17
C TRP A 123 4.52 3.52 -12.70
N PHE A 124 3.30 3.73 -12.19
CA PHE A 124 2.91 3.29 -10.86
C PHE A 124 1.52 2.66 -10.84
N SER A 125 1.26 1.83 -9.84
CA SER A 125 -0.07 1.29 -9.58
C SER A 125 -0.34 1.23 -8.08
N ILE A 126 -1.63 1.32 -7.69
CA ILE A 126 -2.11 1.00 -6.35
C ILE A 126 -3.08 -0.15 -6.50
N ALA A 127 -2.64 -1.35 -6.16
CA ALA A 127 -3.31 -2.56 -6.54
C ALA A 127 -3.45 -3.53 -5.36
N GLU A 128 -4.43 -4.42 -5.46
CA GLU A 128 -4.70 -5.47 -4.49
C GLU A 128 -3.95 -6.75 -4.85
N PHE A 129 -3.37 -7.40 -3.82
CA PHE A 129 -2.53 -8.59 -3.94
C PHE A 129 -2.97 -9.68 -2.98
N TYR A 130 -2.62 -10.93 -3.30
CA TYR A 130 -3.09 -12.12 -2.62
C TYR A 130 -1.93 -13.07 -2.34
N ARG A 131 -1.67 -13.36 -1.03
CA ARG A 131 -0.64 -14.33 -0.61
C ARG A 131 -1.19 -15.20 0.50
N TYR A 132 -1.09 -16.52 0.34
CA TYR A 132 -1.48 -17.46 1.37
C TYR A 132 -0.40 -17.55 2.45
N GLU A 133 -0.24 -16.47 3.21
CA GLU A 133 0.73 -16.36 4.28
C GLU A 133 0.08 -16.55 5.66
N ARG A 134 0.93 -16.88 6.65
CA ARG A 134 0.51 -16.85 8.05
C ARG A 134 0.21 -15.41 8.47
N MET A 135 -0.98 -15.20 9.02
CA MET A 135 -1.41 -13.88 9.51
C MET A 135 -0.52 -13.41 10.67
N GLN A 136 -0.12 -12.15 10.63
CA GLN A 136 0.64 -11.44 11.64
C GLN A 136 0.24 -9.97 11.64
N LYS A 137 0.66 -9.21 12.69
CA LYS A 137 0.46 -7.75 12.70
C LYS A 137 1.09 -7.12 11.45
N GLY A 138 0.30 -6.38 10.66
CA GLY A 138 0.73 -5.79 9.39
C GLY A 138 0.85 -6.76 8.21
N ARG A 139 0.32 -8.01 8.31
CA ARG A 139 0.32 -9.01 7.24
C ARG A 139 -1.01 -9.75 7.17
N GLY A 140 -1.67 -9.67 6.02
CA GLY A 140 -2.89 -10.38 5.68
C GLY A 140 -2.73 -11.18 4.39
N ARG A 141 -3.75 -11.93 4.03
CA ARG A 141 -3.80 -12.70 2.78
C ARG A 141 -4.25 -11.88 1.58
N CYS A 142 -4.93 -10.77 1.86
CA CYS A 142 -5.36 -9.77 0.89
C CYS A 142 -4.89 -8.40 1.39
N PHE A 143 -4.12 -7.68 0.58
CA PHE A 143 -3.49 -6.42 0.94
C PHE A 143 -3.29 -5.54 -0.30
N PHE A 144 -3.10 -4.25 -0.09
CA PHE A 144 -2.81 -3.31 -1.17
C PHE A 144 -1.33 -2.92 -1.14
N GLN A 145 -0.79 -2.62 -2.32
CA GLN A 145 0.54 -2.02 -2.44
C GLN A 145 0.49 -0.88 -3.45
N PHE A 146 1.22 0.18 -3.12
CA PHE A 146 1.72 1.13 -4.10
C PHE A 146 2.98 0.53 -4.72
N ASN A 147 3.03 0.44 -6.05
CA ASN A 147 4.19 -0.03 -6.80
C ASN A 147 4.60 1.06 -7.78
N ALA A 148 5.90 1.36 -7.88
CA ALA A 148 6.43 2.31 -8.85
C ALA A 148 7.68 1.73 -9.51
N ASP A 149 7.74 1.83 -10.84
CA ASP A 149 8.77 1.22 -11.65
C ASP A 149 9.28 2.20 -12.72
N ILE A 150 10.60 2.15 -12.97
CA ILE A 150 11.25 2.84 -14.08
C ILE A 150 11.89 1.80 -15.00
N PHE A 151 11.56 1.88 -16.30
CA PHE A 151 12.12 1.00 -17.32
C PHE A 151 12.91 1.81 -18.35
N GLY A 152 14.05 1.24 -18.78
CA GLY A 152 14.86 1.80 -19.85
C GLY A 152 15.92 2.81 -19.41
N GLU A 153 16.21 2.91 -18.12
CA GLU A 153 17.32 3.70 -17.56
C GLU A 153 18.35 2.77 -16.90
N PRO A 154 19.55 2.60 -17.49
CA PRO A 154 20.56 1.70 -16.94
C PRO A 154 21.36 2.30 -15.78
N GLY A 155 21.44 3.63 -15.66
CA GLY A 155 22.21 4.33 -14.65
C GLY A 155 21.53 4.38 -13.29
N PRO A 156 22.28 4.78 -12.23
CA PRO A 156 21.75 4.92 -10.87
C PRO A 156 20.77 6.09 -10.71
N GLU A 157 20.54 6.90 -11.74
CA GLU A 157 19.55 7.97 -11.76
C GLU A 157 18.15 7.44 -11.51
N ALA A 158 17.83 6.23 -11.96
CA ALA A 158 16.54 5.62 -11.72
C ALA A 158 16.35 5.25 -10.24
N GLU A 159 17.40 4.75 -9.57
CA GLU A 159 17.37 4.52 -8.12
C GLU A 159 17.26 5.83 -7.34
N ILE A 160 17.99 6.88 -7.73
CA ILE A 160 17.89 8.21 -7.11
C ILE A 160 16.42 8.68 -7.16
N GLU A 161 15.81 8.64 -8.33
CA GLU A 161 14.41 9.06 -8.54
C GLU A 161 13.41 8.21 -7.72
N LEU A 162 13.59 6.89 -7.68
CA LEU A 162 12.69 6.01 -6.95
C LEU A 162 12.85 6.09 -5.43
N ILE A 163 14.09 6.23 -4.93
CA ILE A 163 14.33 6.44 -3.49
C ILE A 163 13.78 7.82 -3.07
N ALA A 164 13.89 8.83 -3.92
CA ALA A 164 13.30 10.14 -3.68
C ALA A 164 11.76 10.06 -3.66
N LEU A 165 11.14 9.37 -4.62
CA LEU A 165 9.70 9.13 -4.65
C LEU A 165 9.24 8.36 -3.41
N LEU A 166 9.92 7.27 -3.04
CA LEU A 166 9.64 6.48 -1.85
C LEU A 166 9.66 7.37 -0.60
N THR A 167 10.74 8.13 -0.41
CA THR A 167 10.90 9.03 0.73
C THR A 167 9.77 10.06 0.76
N GLN A 168 9.44 10.67 -0.37
CA GLN A 168 8.37 11.65 -0.47
C GLN A 168 6.98 11.04 -0.23
N CYS A 169 6.73 9.79 -0.68
CA CYS A 169 5.50 9.07 -0.38
C CYS A 169 5.28 8.90 1.13
N LEU A 170 6.33 8.71 1.92
CA LEU A 170 6.23 8.64 3.37
C LEU A 170 6.15 10.05 4.00
N CYS A 171 6.97 10.99 3.58
CA CYS A 171 6.99 12.36 4.10
C CYS A 171 5.69 13.14 3.84
N SER A 172 4.93 12.79 2.79
CA SER A 172 3.63 13.44 2.50
C SER A 172 2.58 13.27 3.61
N PHE A 173 2.81 12.36 4.55
CA PHE A 173 1.97 12.15 5.74
C PHE A 173 2.52 12.82 7.00
N GLY A 174 3.59 13.60 6.90
CA GLY A 174 4.23 14.26 8.04
C GLY A 174 5.32 13.41 8.71
N LEU A 175 5.69 12.25 8.15
CA LEU A 175 6.83 11.46 8.62
C LEU A 175 8.16 12.15 8.28
N THR A 176 9.15 11.98 9.14
CA THR A 176 10.49 12.57 9.03
C THR A 176 11.59 11.52 9.13
N ASP A 177 12.85 11.94 9.01
CA ASP A 177 14.02 11.09 9.26
C ASP A 177 14.14 10.60 10.72
N GLN A 178 13.32 11.12 11.64
CA GLN A 178 13.18 10.58 13.00
C GLN A 178 12.21 9.38 13.06
N ASP A 179 11.39 9.19 12.03
CA ASP A 179 10.38 8.15 11.99
C ASP A 179 10.82 6.93 11.18
N PHE A 180 11.52 7.15 10.06
CA PHE A 180 11.94 6.08 9.17
C PHE A 180 13.31 6.35 8.53
N TYR A 181 13.88 5.30 7.96
CA TYR A 181 15.12 5.35 7.18
C TYR A 181 15.09 4.28 6.07
N VAL A 182 15.93 4.48 5.06
CA VAL A 182 16.08 3.59 3.91
C VAL A 182 17.44 2.92 3.98
N ARG A 183 17.48 1.61 4.16
CA ARG A 183 18.69 0.78 4.06
C ARG A 183 19.01 0.57 2.58
N LEU A 184 20.24 0.84 2.18
CA LEU A 184 20.71 0.72 0.80
C LEU A 184 21.83 -0.31 0.71
N SER A 185 21.69 -1.25 -0.21
CA SER A 185 22.65 -2.31 -0.51
C SER A 185 22.79 -2.52 -2.03
N ASP A 186 23.63 -3.48 -2.41
CA ASP A 186 23.93 -3.74 -3.80
C ASP A 186 24.37 -5.19 -4.04
N ARG A 187 23.54 -5.95 -4.78
CA ARG A 187 23.83 -7.36 -5.10
C ARG A 187 25.02 -7.53 -6.04
N ASN A 188 25.19 -6.65 -7.02
CA ASN A 188 26.34 -6.70 -7.92
C ASN A 188 27.64 -6.44 -7.19
N LEU A 189 27.64 -5.51 -6.24
CA LEU A 189 28.81 -5.25 -5.42
C LEU A 189 29.22 -6.47 -4.61
N TRP A 190 28.25 -7.13 -3.96
CA TRP A 190 28.47 -8.39 -3.26
C TRP A 190 29.01 -9.46 -4.21
N PHE A 191 28.42 -9.61 -5.39
CA PHE A 191 28.84 -10.59 -6.37
C PHE A 191 30.31 -10.37 -6.77
N TYR A 192 30.66 -9.16 -7.17
CA TYR A 192 32.02 -8.82 -7.61
C TYR A 192 33.06 -8.94 -6.47
N TYR A 193 32.66 -8.58 -5.24
CA TYR A 193 33.51 -8.77 -4.08
C TYR A 193 33.81 -10.25 -3.82
N LEU A 194 32.80 -11.10 -3.80
CA LEU A 194 32.97 -12.52 -3.54
C LEU A 194 33.67 -13.26 -4.71
N GLU A 195 33.42 -12.83 -5.95
CA GLU A 195 34.14 -13.30 -7.14
C GLU A 195 35.64 -12.98 -7.00
N ALA A 196 35.98 -11.78 -6.59
CA ALA A 196 37.37 -11.37 -6.37
C ALA A 196 38.05 -12.12 -5.19
N LEU A 197 37.28 -12.63 -4.25
CA LEU A 197 37.76 -13.52 -3.19
C LEU A 197 37.88 -15.00 -3.63
N GLY A 198 37.57 -15.31 -4.91
CA GLY A 198 37.77 -16.62 -5.52
C GLY A 198 36.56 -17.57 -5.42
N LEU A 199 35.36 -17.06 -5.10
CA LEU A 199 34.15 -17.89 -5.14
C LEU A 199 33.56 -17.95 -6.55
N ASP A 200 33.03 -19.12 -6.90
CA ASP A 200 32.20 -19.32 -8.09
C ASP A 200 30.73 -18.90 -7.82
N GLU A 201 29.97 -18.75 -8.88
CA GLU A 201 28.59 -18.28 -8.82
C GLU A 201 27.69 -19.09 -7.87
N PRO A 202 27.70 -20.45 -7.87
CA PRO A 202 26.89 -21.22 -6.92
C PRO A 202 27.21 -20.92 -5.46
N ARG A 203 28.52 -20.81 -5.12
CA ARG A 203 28.96 -20.47 -3.76
C ARG A 203 28.59 -19.02 -3.38
N ILE A 204 28.74 -18.08 -4.32
CA ILE A 204 28.31 -16.68 -4.10
C ILE A 204 26.83 -16.64 -3.76
N ARG A 205 25.96 -17.33 -4.51
CA ARG A 205 24.53 -17.37 -4.24
C ARG A 205 24.21 -17.95 -2.86
N ALA A 206 24.91 -19.00 -2.45
CA ALA A 206 24.74 -19.62 -1.14
C ALA A 206 25.19 -18.67 0.01
N VAL A 207 26.31 -17.96 -0.17
CA VAL A 207 26.77 -16.92 0.78
C VAL A 207 25.75 -15.78 0.89
N LEU A 208 25.22 -15.29 -0.23
CA LEU A 208 24.17 -14.24 -0.21
C LEU A 208 22.89 -14.71 0.48
N GLY A 209 22.51 -15.98 0.31
CA GLY A 209 21.41 -16.60 1.05
C GLY A 209 21.65 -16.69 2.57
N ALA A 210 22.91 -16.86 3.00
CA ALA A 210 23.30 -16.81 4.40
C ALA A 210 23.28 -15.36 4.93
N VAL A 211 23.81 -14.41 4.17
CA VAL A 211 23.80 -12.97 4.51
C VAL A 211 22.37 -12.46 4.75
N ASP A 212 21.41 -12.81 3.89
CA ASP A 212 19.99 -12.43 4.02
C ASP A 212 19.35 -12.89 5.34
N LYS A 213 19.82 -14.01 5.88
CA LYS A 213 19.32 -14.61 7.12
C LYS A 213 20.14 -14.25 8.36
N PHE A 214 21.32 -13.66 8.16
CA PHE A 214 22.32 -13.49 9.23
C PHE A 214 21.81 -12.60 10.38
N GLU A 215 21.08 -11.54 10.09
CA GLU A 215 20.52 -10.65 11.12
C GLU A 215 19.58 -11.38 12.10
N LYS A 216 18.90 -12.44 11.64
CA LYS A 216 17.94 -13.22 12.43
C LYS A 216 18.56 -14.47 13.07
N MET A 217 19.50 -15.10 12.39
CA MET A 217 19.99 -16.45 12.75
C MET A 217 21.46 -16.44 13.22
N GLY A 218 22.16 -15.31 13.06
CA GLY A 218 23.60 -15.28 13.36
C GLY A 218 24.36 -16.33 12.53
N ASP A 219 25.32 -16.98 13.14
CA ASP A 219 26.17 -18.00 12.50
C ASP A 219 25.40 -19.20 11.92
N ASP A 220 24.23 -19.51 12.46
CA ASP A 220 23.37 -20.59 11.94
C ASP A 220 22.89 -20.33 10.50
N ALA A 221 22.93 -19.08 10.03
CA ALA A 221 22.60 -18.74 8.67
C ALA A 221 23.50 -19.41 7.62
N PHE A 222 24.75 -19.76 8.01
CA PHE A 222 25.70 -20.43 7.12
C PHE A 222 25.55 -21.96 7.07
N LYS A 223 24.64 -22.57 7.84
CA LYS A 223 24.41 -24.03 7.81
C LYS A 223 24.04 -24.54 6.42
N SER A 224 23.14 -23.86 5.72
CA SER A 224 22.75 -24.27 4.36
C SER A 224 23.90 -24.17 3.35
N TYR A 225 24.85 -23.26 3.54
CA TYR A 225 26.06 -23.20 2.76
C TYR A 225 26.95 -24.42 3.07
N ALA A 226 27.15 -24.71 4.36
CA ALA A 226 27.99 -25.82 4.80
C ALA A 226 27.47 -27.20 4.34
N GLU A 227 26.16 -27.38 4.30
CA GLU A 227 25.52 -28.61 3.79
C GLU A 227 25.78 -28.84 2.30
N GLN A 228 25.92 -27.78 1.51
CA GLN A 228 26.11 -27.88 0.06
C GLN A 228 27.59 -27.88 -0.36
N PHE A 229 28.44 -27.13 0.31
CA PHE A 229 29.80 -26.84 -0.12
C PHE A 229 30.90 -27.14 0.92
N GLY A 230 30.50 -27.65 2.09
CA GLY A 230 31.39 -27.75 3.25
C GLY A 230 31.53 -26.40 3.99
N GLU A 231 32.20 -26.41 5.11
CA GLU A 231 32.37 -25.21 5.95
C GLU A 231 33.04 -24.05 5.15
N LEU A 232 32.48 -22.85 5.27
CA LEU A 232 33.10 -21.65 4.71
C LEU A 232 34.43 -21.39 5.44
N PRO A 233 35.57 -21.29 4.72
CA PRO A 233 36.88 -21.02 5.36
C PRO A 233 36.81 -19.85 6.32
N ALA A 234 37.41 -19.98 7.50
CA ALA A 234 37.26 -19.00 8.59
C ALA A 234 37.71 -17.59 8.21
N ASP A 235 38.77 -17.47 7.43
CA ASP A 235 39.26 -16.18 6.90
C ASP A 235 38.29 -15.55 5.91
N LEU A 236 37.66 -16.36 5.07
CA LEU A 236 36.63 -15.91 4.12
C LEU A 236 35.35 -15.50 4.84
N LYS A 237 34.91 -16.30 5.83
CA LYS A 237 33.76 -15.94 6.68
C LYS A 237 34.01 -14.62 7.41
N ALA A 238 35.21 -14.42 7.97
CA ALA A 238 35.58 -13.17 8.61
C ALA A 238 35.50 -11.96 7.64
N LYS A 239 35.96 -12.13 6.40
CA LYS A 239 35.84 -11.10 5.35
C LYS A 239 34.39 -10.79 4.98
N VAL A 240 33.53 -11.80 4.84
CA VAL A 240 32.09 -11.64 4.60
C VAL A 240 31.43 -10.87 5.76
N LEU A 241 31.72 -11.24 6.99
CA LEU A 241 31.15 -10.57 8.16
C LEU A 241 31.68 -9.12 8.30
N ALA A 242 32.95 -8.87 8.03
CA ALA A 242 33.52 -7.52 8.00
C ALA A 242 32.86 -6.64 6.93
N PHE A 243 32.60 -7.21 5.75
CA PHE A 243 31.91 -6.50 4.67
C PHE A 243 30.47 -6.11 5.04
N LEU A 244 29.76 -6.98 5.76
CA LEU A 244 28.44 -6.70 6.33
C LEU A 244 28.40 -5.49 7.27
N GLN A 245 29.51 -5.20 7.97
CA GLN A 245 29.57 -4.11 8.94
C GLN A 245 29.86 -2.74 8.29
N ILE A 246 30.03 -2.68 6.99
CA ILE A 246 30.28 -1.42 6.28
C ILE A 246 29.02 -0.56 6.30
N LYS A 247 29.14 0.68 6.78
CA LYS A 247 28.02 1.63 6.93
C LYS A 247 28.28 2.98 6.22
N SER A 248 29.32 3.10 5.43
CA SER A 248 29.63 4.34 4.68
C SER A 248 30.33 4.06 3.37
N LEU A 249 30.19 5.00 2.42
CA LEU A 249 30.89 4.94 1.15
C LEU A 249 32.42 4.93 1.34
N ALA A 250 32.92 5.74 2.25
CA ALA A 250 34.37 5.80 2.52
C ALA A 250 34.93 4.45 3.04
N ALA A 251 34.18 3.76 3.92
CA ALA A 251 34.58 2.44 4.39
C ALA A 251 34.48 1.39 3.27
N LEU A 252 33.47 1.50 2.40
CA LEU A 252 33.33 0.66 1.22
C LEU A 252 34.50 0.80 0.27
N GLU A 253 34.90 2.05 -0.04
CA GLU A 253 36.04 2.36 -0.87
C GLU A 253 37.36 1.83 -0.27
N ALA A 254 37.55 2.00 1.03
CA ALA A 254 38.75 1.51 1.72
C ALA A 254 38.91 -0.01 1.63
N VAL A 255 37.80 -0.78 1.67
CA VAL A 255 37.83 -2.24 1.54
C VAL A 255 38.01 -2.67 0.08
N LEU A 256 37.45 -1.99 -0.88
CA LEU A 256 37.43 -2.42 -2.27
C LEU A 256 38.61 -1.88 -3.09
N ALA A 257 39.18 -0.72 -2.74
CA ALA A 257 40.33 -0.14 -3.46
C ALA A 257 41.55 -1.08 -3.55
N PRO A 258 41.95 -1.81 -2.48
CA PRO A 258 43.07 -2.75 -2.55
C PRO A 258 42.80 -3.97 -3.46
N ILE A 259 41.52 -4.33 -3.64
CA ILE A 259 41.11 -5.46 -4.47
C ILE A 259 41.21 -5.08 -5.94
N GLY A 260 40.77 -3.85 -6.27
CA GLY A 260 40.83 -3.30 -7.62
C GLY A 260 39.90 -4.01 -8.62
N GLY A 261 40.18 -3.82 -9.91
CA GLY A 261 39.42 -4.39 -11.00
C GLY A 261 38.37 -3.43 -11.58
N GLU A 262 38.12 -3.56 -12.89
CA GLU A 262 37.26 -2.65 -13.65
C GLU A 262 35.80 -2.67 -13.12
N LYS A 263 35.25 -3.85 -12.87
CA LYS A 263 33.87 -4.03 -12.39
C LYS A 263 33.63 -3.35 -11.03
N LEU A 264 34.54 -3.55 -10.07
CA LEU A 264 34.42 -2.94 -8.73
C LEU A 264 34.61 -1.42 -8.80
N THR A 265 35.56 -0.93 -9.61
CA THR A 265 35.80 0.50 -9.80
C THR A 265 34.58 1.20 -10.41
N ALA A 266 34.00 0.62 -11.47
CA ALA A 266 32.80 1.14 -12.09
C ALA A 266 31.63 1.17 -11.09
N ARG A 267 31.45 0.09 -10.31
CA ARG A 267 30.39 0.01 -9.33
C ARG A 267 30.52 1.00 -8.18
N LEU A 268 31.74 1.28 -7.73
CA LEU A 268 32.01 2.38 -6.79
C LEU A 268 31.66 3.74 -7.39
N GLY A 269 31.86 3.93 -8.70
CA GLY A 269 31.38 5.11 -9.42
C GLY A 269 29.86 5.28 -9.32
N ASP A 270 29.10 4.20 -9.52
CA ASP A 270 27.65 4.21 -9.36
C ASP A 270 27.22 4.54 -7.92
N TRP A 271 27.91 3.98 -6.93
CA TRP A 271 27.64 4.29 -5.51
C TRP A 271 27.86 5.78 -5.19
N ARG A 272 28.97 6.38 -5.68
CA ARG A 272 29.22 7.83 -5.53
C ARG A 272 28.11 8.65 -6.16
N LYS A 273 27.71 8.28 -7.37
CA LYS A 273 26.65 8.97 -8.12
C LYS A 273 25.31 8.89 -7.40
N LEU A 274 24.94 7.69 -6.94
CA LEU A 274 23.69 7.46 -6.20
C LEU A 274 23.64 8.29 -4.91
N LEU A 275 24.61 8.14 -4.04
CA LEU A 275 24.64 8.85 -2.77
C LEU A 275 24.80 10.35 -2.94
N GLY A 276 25.64 10.79 -3.91
CA GLY A 276 25.79 12.20 -4.26
C GLY A 276 24.51 12.82 -4.80
N GLY A 277 23.75 12.10 -5.64
CA GLY A 277 22.44 12.53 -6.14
C GLY A 277 21.40 12.67 -5.03
N LEU A 278 21.32 11.69 -4.12
CA LEU A 278 20.43 11.75 -2.97
C LEU A 278 20.78 12.90 -2.01
N ALA A 279 22.08 13.15 -1.79
CA ALA A 279 22.55 14.29 -0.99
C ALA A 279 22.20 15.63 -1.66
N ALA A 280 22.37 15.74 -2.98
CA ALA A 280 21.97 16.95 -3.72
C ALA A 280 20.45 17.23 -3.65
N MET A 281 19.64 16.19 -3.44
CA MET A 281 18.19 16.32 -3.19
C MET A 281 17.85 16.54 -1.70
N GLY A 282 18.85 16.60 -0.78
CA GLY A 282 18.64 16.76 0.66
C GLY A 282 18.10 15.52 1.35
N LEU A 283 18.31 14.33 0.78
CA LEU A 283 17.76 13.07 1.23
C LEU A 283 18.76 12.18 1.98
N GLU A 284 20.01 12.62 2.14
CA GLU A 284 21.10 11.87 2.78
C GLU A 284 20.75 11.40 4.20
N ARG A 285 19.97 12.21 4.94
CA ARG A 285 19.54 11.90 6.32
C ARG A 285 18.56 10.72 6.42
N PHE A 286 17.93 10.35 5.30
CA PHE A 286 17.01 9.21 5.25
C PHE A 286 17.71 7.91 4.83
N VAL A 287 18.91 7.95 4.27
CA VAL A 287 19.54 6.80 3.62
C VAL A 287 20.75 6.33 4.42
N GLU A 288 20.80 5.03 4.68
CA GLU A 288 21.89 4.37 5.38
C GLU A 288 22.46 3.23 4.52
N VAL A 289 23.79 3.21 4.36
CA VAL A 289 24.46 2.07 3.71
C VAL A 289 24.34 0.86 4.63
N ASP A 290 23.76 -0.22 4.14
CA ASP A 290 23.58 -1.45 4.88
C ASP A 290 23.61 -2.68 3.97
N LEU A 291 24.79 -3.27 3.86
CA LEU A 291 25.03 -4.41 2.99
C LEU A 291 24.34 -5.71 3.44
N GLY A 292 23.70 -5.72 4.61
CA GLY A 292 22.87 -6.84 5.07
C GLY A 292 21.53 -6.96 4.33
N VAL A 293 21.09 -5.94 3.58
CA VAL A 293 19.90 -6.00 2.75
C VAL A 293 20.24 -6.67 1.43
N VAL A 294 20.01 -7.96 1.32
CA VAL A 294 20.27 -8.73 0.07
C VAL A 294 18.97 -9.07 -0.66
N ARG A 295 17.85 -9.04 0.04
CA ARG A 295 16.47 -9.40 -0.35
C ARG A 295 16.30 -10.75 -1.04
N GLY A 296 15.31 -11.52 -0.55
CA GLY A 296 15.01 -12.88 -1.02
C GLY A 296 14.40 -13.01 -2.42
N LEU A 297 14.09 -11.91 -3.14
CA LEU A 297 13.57 -12.01 -4.50
C LEU A 297 14.69 -12.30 -5.49
N ALA A 298 14.64 -13.48 -6.13
CA ALA A 298 15.69 -14.01 -6.97
C ALA A 298 16.00 -13.15 -8.21
N TYR A 299 15.11 -12.25 -8.60
CA TYR A 299 15.24 -11.46 -9.82
C TYR A 299 16.03 -10.14 -9.67
N TYR A 300 16.39 -9.70 -8.46
CA TYR A 300 17.20 -8.48 -8.32
C TYR A 300 18.63 -8.65 -8.83
N THR A 301 19.13 -7.63 -9.55
CA THR A 301 20.42 -7.65 -10.24
C THR A 301 21.36 -6.52 -9.85
N GLY A 302 20.98 -5.58 -8.99
CA GLY A 302 21.79 -4.40 -8.69
C GLY A 302 21.53 -3.83 -7.32
N PHE A 303 21.36 -2.51 -7.24
CA PHE A 303 20.97 -1.85 -6.00
C PHE A 303 19.64 -2.40 -5.47
N VAL A 304 19.59 -2.57 -4.16
CA VAL A 304 18.39 -2.95 -3.41
C VAL A 304 18.24 -2.01 -2.21
N PHE A 305 17.00 -1.68 -1.88
CA PHE A 305 16.72 -0.77 -0.78
C PHE A 305 15.43 -1.15 -0.05
N GLU A 306 15.40 -0.86 1.24
CA GLU A 306 14.23 -1.12 2.11
C GLU A 306 14.04 0.03 3.10
N ALA A 307 12.79 0.48 3.26
CA ALA A 307 12.42 1.44 4.28
C ALA A 307 11.97 0.75 5.56
N PHE A 308 12.48 1.20 6.71
CA PHE A 308 12.16 0.69 8.02
C PHE A 308 11.70 1.80 8.97
N ASP A 309 10.84 1.44 9.91
CA ASP A 309 10.53 2.24 11.09
C ASP A 309 11.76 2.34 12.00
N ARG A 310 12.16 3.57 12.40
CA ARG A 310 13.32 3.76 13.28
C ARG A 310 13.17 3.17 14.67
N LYS A 311 11.93 2.97 15.14
CA LYS A 311 11.69 2.29 16.43
C LYS A 311 11.90 0.78 16.35
N GLY A 312 11.97 0.21 15.13
CA GLY A 312 12.18 -1.22 14.93
C GLY A 312 10.99 -2.09 15.34
N GLU A 313 9.81 -1.50 15.58
CA GLU A 313 8.61 -2.21 16.03
C GLU A 313 7.82 -2.83 14.87
N LEU A 314 8.04 -2.32 13.67
CA LEU A 314 7.34 -2.74 12.47
C LEU A 314 8.27 -3.48 11.51
N ARG A 315 7.67 -4.23 10.62
CA ARG A 315 8.34 -4.83 9.46
C ARG A 315 8.74 -3.74 8.46
N ALA A 316 9.51 -4.13 7.43
CA ALA A 316 9.80 -3.22 6.32
C ALA A 316 8.51 -2.55 5.81
N LEU A 317 8.54 -1.22 5.74
CA LEU A 317 7.45 -0.38 5.24
C LEU A 317 7.35 -0.48 3.72
N ALA A 318 8.51 -0.54 3.07
CA ALA A 318 8.66 -0.60 1.63
C ALA A 318 9.94 -1.33 1.27
N GLY A 319 10.02 -1.75 0.02
CA GLY A 319 11.24 -2.29 -0.50
C GLY A 319 11.28 -2.38 -2.01
N GLY A 320 12.48 -2.27 -2.56
CA GLY A 320 12.71 -2.24 -3.99
C GLY A 320 14.11 -2.63 -4.40
N GLY A 321 14.36 -2.55 -5.69
CA GLY A 321 15.68 -2.80 -6.28
C GLY A 321 15.62 -2.91 -7.79
N ARG A 322 16.81 -3.06 -8.40
CA ARG A 322 17.02 -3.22 -9.84
C ARG A 322 16.81 -4.67 -10.27
N TYR A 323 16.16 -4.87 -11.43
CA TYR A 323 15.84 -6.19 -11.99
C TYR A 323 15.93 -6.20 -13.53
N ASP A 324 17.11 -5.90 -14.05
CA ASP A 324 17.36 -5.65 -15.47
C ASP A 324 17.03 -6.82 -16.41
N ASP A 325 17.12 -8.05 -15.92
CA ASP A 325 16.89 -9.25 -16.74
C ASP A 325 15.42 -9.68 -16.84
N LEU A 326 14.54 -9.15 -15.99
CA LEU A 326 13.22 -9.75 -15.80
C LEU A 326 12.32 -9.60 -17.03
N VAL A 327 12.34 -8.44 -17.70
CA VAL A 327 11.56 -8.22 -18.93
C VAL A 327 11.96 -9.23 -20.00
N GLN A 328 13.28 -9.44 -20.20
CA GLN A 328 13.80 -10.39 -21.17
C GLN A 328 13.45 -11.83 -20.80
N LYS A 329 13.57 -12.18 -19.53
CA LYS A 329 13.22 -13.51 -19.03
C LYS A 329 11.73 -13.85 -19.20
N LEU A 330 10.86 -12.85 -19.27
CA LEU A 330 9.42 -12.99 -19.54
C LEU A 330 9.08 -12.87 -21.05
N GLY A 331 10.08 -12.94 -21.94
CA GLY A 331 9.89 -12.97 -23.39
C GLY A 331 9.86 -11.58 -24.04
N GLY A 332 10.12 -10.50 -23.30
CA GLY A 332 10.30 -9.15 -23.82
C GLY A 332 11.73 -8.87 -24.29
N PRO A 333 12.04 -7.66 -24.76
CA PRO A 333 13.41 -7.26 -25.06
C PRO A 333 14.25 -7.08 -23.78
N ALA A 334 15.58 -7.06 -23.90
CA ALA A 334 16.46 -6.63 -22.82
C ALA A 334 16.16 -5.16 -22.49
N LEU A 335 15.75 -4.90 -21.25
CA LEU A 335 15.30 -3.58 -20.82
C LEU A 335 15.62 -3.41 -19.33
N PRO A 336 16.56 -2.51 -18.97
CA PRO A 336 16.88 -2.21 -17.58
C PRO A 336 15.63 -1.76 -16.84
N ALA A 337 15.49 -2.23 -15.59
CA ALA A 337 14.33 -1.90 -14.78
C ALA A 337 14.67 -1.85 -13.29
N VAL A 338 14.04 -0.94 -12.60
CA VAL A 338 14.13 -0.78 -11.15
C VAL A 338 12.76 -0.35 -10.62
N GLY A 339 12.37 -0.82 -9.43
CA GLY A 339 11.07 -0.50 -8.85
C GLY A 339 11.03 -0.77 -7.36
N PHE A 340 9.97 -0.27 -6.71
CA PHE A 340 9.70 -0.54 -5.30
C PHE A 340 8.20 -0.68 -5.02
N ALA A 341 7.88 -1.26 -3.86
CA ALA A 341 6.52 -1.34 -3.37
C ALA A 341 6.41 -0.88 -1.91
N ILE A 342 5.31 -0.18 -1.57
CA ILE A 342 4.91 0.17 -0.20
C ILE A 342 3.65 -0.63 0.14
N GLY A 343 3.67 -1.40 1.24
CA GLY A 343 2.49 -2.15 1.71
C GLY A 343 1.57 -1.27 2.56
N ASP A 344 0.26 -1.29 2.27
CA ASP A 344 -0.74 -0.47 2.96
C ASP A 344 -0.89 -0.82 4.45
N MET A 345 -0.81 -2.11 4.80
CA MET A 345 -1.08 -2.57 6.17
C MET A 345 -0.04 -2.09 7.18
N THR A 346 1.24 -2.29 6.88
CA THR A 346 2.34 -1.87 7.76
C THR A 346 2.43 -0.35 7.80
N PHE A 347 2.20 0.30 6.66
CA PHE A 347 2.22 1.75 6.56
C PHE A 347 1.08 2.41 7.36
N ALA A 348 -0.15 1.90 7.26
CA ALA A 348 -1.28 2.37 8.07
C ALA A 348 -1.00 2.25 9.58
N LEU A 349 -0.42 1.12 10.03
CA LEU A 349 -0.01 0.94 11.42
C LEU A 349 1.03 1.98 11.87
N LEU A 350 1.99 2.34 11.02
CA LEU A 350 2.96 3.38 11.32
C LEU A 350 2.27 4.73 11.54
N LEU A 351 1.38 5.12 10.62
CA LEU A 351 0.63 6.37 10.72
C LEU A 351 -0.22 6.44 12.00
N GLU A 352 -0.88 5.34 12.37
CA GLU A 352 -1.65 5.24 13.61
C GLU A 352 -0.75 5.40 14.85
N GLN A 353 0.38 4.70 14.91
CA GLN A 353 1.34 4.78 16.02
C GLN A 353 1.96 6.18 16.18
N ARG A 354 2.04 6.95 15.09
CA ARG A 354 2.55 8.34 15.09
C ARG A 354 1.46 9.39 15.27
N GLY A 355 0.17 8.98 15.35
CA GLY A 355 -0.97 9.91 15.45
C GLY A 355 -1.16 10.74 14.16
N LEU A 356 -0.69 10.24 13.02
CA LEU A 356 -0.73 10.92 11.72
C LEU A 356 -1.91 10.48 10.85
N MET A 357 -2.70 9.49 11.29
CA MET A 357 -3.91 9.08 10.60
C MET A 357 -5.07 10.01 10.98
N PRO A 358 -5.65 10.77 10.03
CA PRO A 358 -6.77 11.64 10.32
C PRO A 358 -8.01 10.85 10.76
N THR A 359 -8.86 11.49 11.56
CA THR A 359 -10.20 10.99 11.81
C THR A 359 -11.12 11.42 10.67
N PHE A 360 -11.86 10.48 10.12
CA PHE A 360 -12.80 10.73 9.03
C PHE A 360 -14.22 10.65 9.58
N VAL A 361 -14.86 11.79 9.71
CA VAL A 361 -16.28 11.88 10.01
C VAL A 361 -17.02 12.11 8.69
N GLN A 362 -17.90 11.19 8.34
CA GLN A 362 -18.81 11.38 7.19
C GLN A 362 -20.00 12.24 7.65
N ALA A 363 -19.77 13.52 7.86
CA ALA A 363 -20.84 14.47 8.15
C ALA A 363 -21.39 15.05 6.85
N PRO A 364 -22.71 15.28 6.73
CA PRO A 364 -23.25 16.09 5.65
C PRO A 364 -22.82 17.55 5.86
N ASP A 365 -22.77 18.32 4.80
CA ASP A 365 -22.54 19.76 4.89
C ASP A 365 -23.82 20.45 5.38
N VAL A 366 -24.96 19.96 4.93
CA VAL A 366 -26.31 20.49 5.22
C VAL A 366 -27.23 19.36 5.65
N TYR A 367 -28.04 19.60 6.68
CA TYR A 367 -29.14 18.72 7.07
C TYR A 367 -30.48 19.43 6.91
N CYS A 368 -31.44 18.82 6.19
CA CYS A 368 -32.77 19.39 6.04
C CYS A 368 -33.75 18.86 7.09
N VAL A 369 -34.39 19.76 7.80
CA VAL A 369 -35.46 19.49 8.78
C VAL A 369 -36.79 19.81 8.09
N ILE A 370 -37.68 18.83 7.99
CA ILE A 370 -38.87 18.88 7.12
C ILE A 370 -40.12 18.63 7.98
N GLY A 371 -41.07 19.57 7.95
CA GLY A 371 -42.26 19.56 8.79
C GLY A 371 -43.30 18.51 8.39
N GLY A 372 -43.53 18.30 7.11
CA GLY A 372 -44.54 17.38 6.59
C GLY A 372 -44.39 17.15 5.08
N GLU A 373 -45.40 16.58 4.45
CA GLU A 373 -45.34 16.17 3.03
C GLU A 373 -45.28 17.37 2.08
N ALA A 374 -46.04 18.44 2.36
CA ALA A 374 -45.99 19.65 1.53
C ALA A 374 -44.60 20.32 1.58
N GLU A 375 -44.02 20.43 2.76
CA GLU A 375 -42.67 20.95 2.99
C GLU A 375 -41.62 20.04 2.35
N ARG A 376 -41.80 18.73 2.32
CA ARG A 376 -40.93 17.76 1.68
C ARG A 376 -40.86 17.99 0.16
N MET A 377 -42.01 18.18 -0.47
CA MET A 377 -42.07 18.47 -1.88
C MET A 377 -41.40 19.79 -2.25
N ALA A 378 -41.56 20.81 -1.40
CA ALA A 378 -40.87 22.11 -1.54
C ALA A 378 -39.35 22.00 -1.32
N ALA A 379 -38.91 21.17 -0.38
CA ALA A 379 -37.49 20.97 -0.07
C ALA A 379 -36.72 20.24 -1.20
N PHE A 380 -37.34 19.30 -1.89
CA PHE A 380 -36.66 18.43 -2.87
C PHE A 380 -35.94 19.21 -3.98
N GLY A 381 -36.54 20.29 -4.50
CA GLY A 381 -35.90 21.15 -5.51
C GLY A 381 -34.61 21.76 -5.00
N ASN A 382 -34.63 22.33 -3.80
CA ASN A 382 -33.45 22.93 -3.16
C ASN A 382 -32.42 21.89 -2.78
N ILE A 383 -32.80 20.75 -2.22
CA ILE A 383 -31.91 19.63 -1.89
C ILE A 383 -31.12 19.20 -3.12
N GLN A 384 -31.83 18.96 -4.23
CA GLN A 384 -31.19 18.53 -5.46
C GLN A 384 -30.26 19.61 -6.04
N ALA A 385 -30.68 20.87 -6.01
CA ALA A 385 -29.88 21.98 -6.50
C ALA A 385 -28.61 22.19 -5.66
N ILE A 386 -28.68 22.08 -4.33
CA ILE A 386 -27.51 22.17 -3.44
C ILE A 386 -26.55 21.01 -3.73
N ARG A 387 -27.06 19.78 -3.87
CA ARG A 387 -26.24 18.61 -4.23
C ARG A 387 -25.52 18.79 -5.56
N ALA A 388 -26.19 19.40 -6.54
CA ALA A 388 -25.59 19.69 -7.85
C ALA A 388 -24.43 20.71 -7.79
N THR A 389 -24.33 21.50 -6.71
CA THR A 389 -23.19 22.39 -6.47
C THR A 389 -22.05 21.72 -5.68
N GLY A 390 -22.16 20.41 -5.36
CA GLY A 390 -21.11 19.61 -4.73
C GLY A 390 -21.22 19.48 -3.20
N TYR A 391 -22.23 20.08 -2.56
CA TYR A 391 -22.44 19.93 -1.11
C TYR A 391 -23.22 18.66 -0.78
N ARG A 392 -22.87 18.02 0.35
CA ARG A 392 -23.54 16.84 0.87
C ARG A 392 -24.77 17.28 1.66
N VAL A 393 -25.95 16.82 1.25
CA VAL A 393 -27.22 17.15 1.90
C VAL A 393 -27.90 15.88 2.37
N GLU A 394 -28.23 15.84 3.65
CA GLU A 394 -29.06 14.77 4.26
C GLU A 394 -30.42 15.30 4.69
N TYR A 395 -31.40 14.42 4.71
CA TYR A 395 -32.75 14.65 5.20
C TYR A 395 -33.40 13.31 5.62
N PRO A 396 -34.41 13.31 6.47
CA PRO A 396 -35.09 12.09 6.85
C PRO A 396 -35.90 11.52 5.69
N LEU A 397 -35.66 10.26 5.35
CA LEU A 397 -36.35 9.56 4.24
C LEU A 397 -37.78 9.13 4.61
N LYS A 398 -38.16 9.21 5.87
CA LYS A 398 -39.50 8.92 6.40
C LYS A 398 -39.94 10.03 7.34
N ASP A 399 -41.21 10.06 7.67
CA ASP A 399 -41.73 11.03 8.63
C ASP A 399 -41.16 10.80 10.02
N VAL A 400 -40.57 11.86 10.54
CA VAL A 400 -39.91 11.92 11.85
C VAL A 400 -40.33 13.21 12.52
N ALA A 401 -40.69 13.15 13.81
CA ALA A 401 -41.04 14.35 14.58
C ALA A 401 -39.99 15.43 14.50
N PHE A 402 -40.38 16.67 14.30
CA PHE A 402 -39.53 17.83 14.04
C PHE A 402 -38.37 17.98 15.04
N GLY A 403 -38.64 17.86 16.33
CA GLY A 403 -37.61 17.93 17.36
C GLY A 403 -36.56 16.82 17.28
N LYS A 404 -36.93 15.63 16.81
CA LYS A 404 -35.98 14.53 16.56
C LYS A 404 -35.11 14.81 15.36
N GLN A 405 -35.63 15.49 14.32
CA GLN A 405 -34.87 15.90 13.16
C GLN A 405 -33.84 16.99 13.52
N LEU A 406 -34.21 17.98 14.34
CA LEU A 406 -33.28 19.00 14.83
C LEU A 406 -32.13 18.39 15.66
N LYS A 407 -32.45 17.40 16.48
CA LYS A 407 -31.44 16.65 17.21
C LYS A 407 -30.54 15.88 16.24
N ALA A 408 -31.11 15.18 15.28
CA ALA A 408 -30.35 14.44 14.26
C ALA A 408 -29.44 15.37 13.45
N ALA A 409 -29.90 16.56 13.08
CA ALA A 409 -29.08 17.58 12.44
C ALA A 409 -27.85 17.96 13.27
N SER A 410 -28.04 18.21 14.56
CA SER A 410 -26.93 18.53 15.49
C SER A 410 -25.99 17.33 15.66
N ASP A 411 -26.52 16.12 15.78
CA ASP A 411 -25.75 14.88 16.00
C ASP A 411 -25.02 14.42 14.72
N SER A 412 -25.47 14.85 13.53
CA SER A 412 -24.90 14.45 12.23
C SER A 412 -23.53 15.07 11.93
N GLY A 413 -23.17 16.15 12.64
CA GLY A 413 -21.98 16.93 12.34
C GLY A 413 -22.15 17.88 11.15
N ALA A 414 -23.37 18.08 10.64
CA ALA A 414 -23.66 19.10 9.63
C ALA A 414 -23.30 20.49 10.13
N LYS A 415 -22.90 21.39 9.24
CA LYS A 415 -22.65 22.80 9.58
C LYS A 415 -23.94 23.61 9.55
N LEU A 416 -24.81 23.35 8.59
CA LEU A 416 -26.08 24.05 8.42
C LEU A 416 -27.28 23.10 8.56
N ALA A 417 -28.33 23.60 9.20
CA ALA A 417 -29.68 23.01 9.09
C ALA A 417 -30.56 23.92 8.25
N LEU A 418 -31.22 23.34 7.24
CA LEU A 418 -32.25 24.02 6.47
C LEU A 418 -33.61 23.56 7.00
N ILE A 419 -34.42 24.47 7.48
CA ILE A 419 -35.68 24.20 8.13
C ILE A 419 -36.82 24.57 7.19
N TYR A 420 -37.60 23.56 6.83
CA TYR A 420 -38.79 23.63 6.01
C TYR A 420 -40.01 23.37 6.90
N GLY A 421 -40.53 24.39 7.54
CA GLY A 421 -41.75 24.32 8.33
C GLY A 421 -42.95 24.89 7.58
N ALA A 422 -44.16 24.66 8.10
CA ALA A 422 -45.39 25.16 7.50
C ALA A 422 -45.44 26.70 7.41
N GLU A 423 -44.92 27.39 8.44
CA GLU A 423 -44.86 28.85 8.46
C GLU A 423 -43.86 29.38 7.41
N GLU A 424 -42.68 28.77 7.34
CA GLU A 424 -41.66 29.12 6.35
C GLU A 424 -42.18 28.89 4.93
N LEU A 425 -42.88 27.75 4.68
CA LEU A 425 -43.46 27.46 3.40
C LEU A 425 -44.52 28.47 3.01
N ALA A 426 -45.39 28.86 3.94
CA ALA A 426 -46.43 29.87 3.71
C ALA A 426 -45.86 31.25 3.35
N LYS A 427 -44.68 31.61 3.90
CA LYS A 427 -43.94 32.83 3.58
C LYS A 427 -43.07 32.73 2.35
N GLY A 428 -42.90 31.55 1.72
CA GLY A 428 -41.98 31.33 0.61
C GLY A 428 -40.51 31.41 0.98
N VAL A 429 -40.15 31.20 2.27
CA VAL A 429 -38.79 31.26 2.78
C VAL A 429 -38.32 29.90 3.30
N VAL A 430 -37.03 29.77 3.52
CA VAL A 430 -36.39 28.66 4.24
C VAL A 430 -35.58 29.26 5.37
N LYS A 431 -35.70 28.71 6.57
CA LYS A 431 -34.89 29.11 7.68
C LYS A 431 -33.57 28.34 7.69
N ILE A 432 -32.44 29.05 7.65
CA ILE A 432 -31.09 28.51 7.72
C ILE A 432 -30.61 28.70 9.15
N ARG A 433 -30.17 27.61 9.77
CA ARG A 433 -29.57 27.62 11.09
C ARG A 433 -28.12 27.13 11.00
N ASP A 434 -27.21 27.98 11.42
CA ASP A 434 -25.83 27.52 11.70
C ASP A 434 -25.84 26.63 12.95
N LEU A 435 -25.27 25.42 12.82
CA LEU A 435 -25.27 24.45 13.92
C LEU A 435 -24.08 24.63 14.87
N GLY A 436 -23.10 25.47 14.50
CA GLY A 436 -21.96 25.84 15.35
C GLY A 436 -22.33 26.94 16.35
N ASP A 437 -22.69 28.11 15.86
CA ASP A 437 -23.03 29.28 16.69
C ASP A 437 -24.52 29.43 17.02
N ARG A 438 -25.37 28.58 16.37
CA ARG A 438 -26.83 28.54 16.54
C ARG A 438 -27.57 29.80 16.06
N THR A 439 -26.94 30.60 15.21
CA THR A 439 -27.61 31.72 14.56
C THR A 439 -28.62 31.25 13.53
N GLU A 440 -29.70 32.03 13.35
CA GLU A 440 -30.77 31.72 12.39
C GLU A 440 -31.01 32.90 11.47
N SER A 441 -31.28 32.60 10.20
CA SER A 441 -31.73 33.61 9.22
C SER A 441 -32.83 33.02 8.34
N GLU A 442 -33.71 33.86 7.81
CA GLU A 442 -34.69 33.47 6.81
C GLU A 442 -34.25 33.97 5.42
N VAL A 443 -34.26 33.09 4.44
CA VAL A 443 -33.94 33.41 3.03
C VAL A 443 -35.06 32.98 2.10
N PRO A 444 -35.35 33.72 1.02
CA PRO A 444 -36.28 33.28 0.02
C PRO A 444 -35.92 31.90 -0.52
N SER A 445 -36.88 31.01 -0.72
CA SER A 445 -36.65 29.64 -1.18
C SER A 445 -35.81 29.56 -2.47
N ALA A 446 -35.98 30.51 -3.39
CA ALA A 446 -35.22 30.61 -4.62
C ALA A 446 -33.73 30.99 -4.40
N GLN A 447 -33.36 31.52 -3.24
CA GLN A 447 -32.00 31.99 -2.93
C GLN A 447 -31.23 31.01 -2.00
N VAL A 448 -31.85 29.92 -1.55
CA VAL A 448 -31.25 28.98 -0.60
C VAL A 448 -29.92 28.39 -1.10
N VAL A 449 -29.85 28.04 -2.38
CA VAL A 449 -28.61 27.49 -2.99
C VAL A 449 -27.46 28.49 -2.91
N MET A 450 -27.75 29.75 -3.20
CA MET A 450 -26.76 30.84 -3.14
C MET A 450 -26.31 31.06 -1.68
N ALA A 451 -27.26 31.14 -0.74
CA ALA A 451 -26.97 31.34 0.67
C ALA A 451 -26.10 30.19 1.26
N VAL A 452 -26.40 28.94 0.89
CA VAL A 452 -25.55 27.78 1.29
C VAL A 452 -24.14 27.92 0.69
N ARG A 453 -24.04 28.25 -0.59
CA ARG A 453 -22.73 28.44 -1.23
C ARG A 453 -21.93 29.57 -0.56
N ASP A 454 -22.54 30.72 -0.32
CA ASP A 454 -21.89 31.88 0.30
C ASP A 454 -21.37 31.54 1.69
N TYR A 455 -22.12 30.75 2.48
CA TYR A 455 -21.68 30.28 3.81
C TYR A 455 -20.41 29.42 3.73
N PHE A 456 -20.28 28.54 2.75
CA PHE A 456 -19.11 27.64 2.65
C PHE A 456 -17.92 28.26 1.91
N THR A 457 -18.08 29.42 1.28
CA THR A 457 -17.02 30.14 0.55
C THR A 457 -16.46 31.32 1.33
N SER A 458 -17.16 31.77 2.40
CA SER A 458 -16.69 32.77 3.37
C SER A 458 -15.78 32.12 4.42
#